data_6358999dbf5eae45296195064bda4777
#
_entry.id   6358999dbf5eae45296195064bda4777
#
_cell.length_a   1.000
_cell.length_b   1.000
_cell.length_c   1.000
_cell.angle_alpha   90.00
_cell.angle_beta   90.00
_cell.angle_gamma   90.00
#
_symmetry.space_group_name_H-M   'P 1'
#
loop_
_entity.id
_entity.type
_entity.pdbx_description
1 polymer ?
#
loop_
_entity_poly.entity_id
_entity_poly.type
_entity_poly.pdbx_seq_one_letter_code
_entity_poly.pdbx_strand_id
1 'polypeptide(L)'
;MNKEGIDYSMSQWYPQLCNYDEHGWHANQYLGGEFYAPWGDFLVRIRMNKKYTIAATGYALSSSDPQYVKSTLKNNSPDTIWQFYAPKVHDFVWAADPDYVHDTVQISNNRVLHFYHQPNEKFDEAWKSFPSIMREALKYIEMKFGPYPYKSYSFIQGGDGGMEYPMATLVIGD
;
A
#
# COMPACT_ATOMS: atom_id res chain seq x y z
N MET A 1 -9.46 -12.81 -13.31
CA MET A 1 -9.93 -12.56 -11.94
C MET A 1 -8.98 -13.31 -11.04
N ASN A 2 -8.37 -12.65 -10.07
CA ASN A 2 -7.49 -13.31 -9.12
C ASN A 2 -8.29 -14.21 -8.16
N LYS A 3 -7.60 -14.99 -7.32
CA LYS A 3 -8.25 -16.00 -6.47
C LYS A 3 -9.24 -15.41 -5.45
N GLU A 4 -9.04 -14.15 -5.06
CA GLU A 4 -9.82 -13.48 -4.00
C GLU A 4 -10.84 -12.47 -4.52
N GLY A 5 -10.95 -12.31 -5.85
CA GLY A 5 -11.97 -11.44 -6.46
C GLY A 5 -11.62 -9.96 -6.49
N ILE A 6 -10.44 -9.54 -6.03
CA ILE A 6 -9.98 -8.15 -6.10
C ILE A 6 -9.73 -7.76 -7.56
N ASP A 7 -10.27 -6.64 -8.01
CA ASP A 7 -10.18 -6.23 -9.42
C ASP A 7 -8.73 -5.97 -9.86
N TYR A 8 -7.94 -5.30 -9.03
CA TYR A 8 -6.53 -4.99 -9.28
C TYR A 8 -5.68 -5.25 -8.05
N SER A 9 -4.64 -6.08 -8.19
CA SER A 9 -3.60 -6.31 -7.19
C SER A 9 -2.25 -6.19 -7.90
N MET A 10 -1.51 -5.14 -7.61
CA MET A 10 -0.38 -4.68 -8.42
C MET A 10 0.89 -4.64 -7.57
N SER A 11 1.66 -5.71 -7.68
CA SER A 11 3.01 -5.85 -7.11
C SER A 11 4.03 -6.00 -8.24
N GLN A 12 5.24 -5.48 -8.08
CA GLN A 12 6.31 -5.48 -9.11
C GLN A 12 5.81 -5.00 -10.49
N TRP A 13 4.94 -3.99 -10.51
CA TRP A 13 4.18 -3.51 -11.66
C TRP A 13 4.91 -2.47 -12.51
N TYR A 14 6.05 -1.98 -12.04
CA TYR A 14 6.87 -0.96 -12.71
C TYR A 14 8.29 -1.47 -12.94
N PRO A 15 9.02 -0.93 -13.92
CA PRO A 15 10.45 -1.25 -14.09
C PRO A 15 11.25 -0.77 -12.88
N GLN A 16 11.88 -1.71 -12.16
CA GLN A 16 12.76 -1.39 -11.05
C GLN A 16 14.19 -1.13 -11.53
N LEU A 17 14.82 -0.12 -10.95
CA LEU A 17 16.25 0.12 -11.17
C LEU A 17 17.04 -0.97 -10.47
N CYS A 18 17.98 -1.60 -11.18
CA CYS A 18 18.92 -2.53 -10.56
C CYS A 18 19.87 -1.79 -9.62
N ASN A 19 20.37 -2.48 -8.60
CA ASN A 19 21.44 -1.95 -7.78
C ASN A 19 22.74 -1.81 -8.58
N TYR A 20 23.56 -0.84 -8.22
CA TYR A 20 24.88 -0.58 -8.82
C TYR A 20 25.93 -0.35 -7.73
N ASP A 21 27.05 -1.05 -7.81
CA ASP A 21 28.19 -0.89 -6.91
C ASP A 21 29.53 -1.01 -7.67
N GLU A 22 30.65 -1.23 -6.96
CA GLU A 22 31.98 -1.38 -7.55
C GLU A 22 32.12 -2.58 -8.50
N HIS A 23 31.18 -3.53 -8.47
CA HIS A 23 31.13 -4.68 -9.39
C HIS A 23 30.21 -4.44 -10.59
N GLY A 24 29.51 -3.30 -10.64
CA GLY A 24 28.61 -2.90 -11.73
C GLY A 24 27.13 -3.10 -11.42
N TRP A 25 26.31 -3.30 -12.46
CA TRP A 25 24.89 -3.47 -12.36
C TRP A 25 24.49 -4.90 -11.95
N HIS A 26 23.66 -5.01 -10.90
CA HIS A 26 23.13 -6.28 -10.40
C HIS A 26 21.75 -6.58 -10.98
N ALA A 27 21.69 -6.99 -12.25
CA ALA A 27 20.48 -7.42 -12.92
C ALA A 27 20.16 -8.89 -12.61
N ASN A 28 20.02 -9.21 -11.33
CA ASN A 28 19.81 -10.60 -10.88
C ASN A 28 18.40 -11.07 -11.18
N GLN A 29 18.27 -12.30 -11.66
CA GLN A 29 16.97 -12.95 -11.83
C GLN A 29 16.36 -13.23 -10.45
N TYR A 30 15.04 -13.05 -10.33
CA TYR A 30 14.31 -13.50 -9.15
C TYR A 30 14.29 -15.04 -9.08
N LEU A 31 14.83 -15.60 -8.00
CA LEU A 31 14.96 -17.03 -7.79
C LEU A 31 14.15 -17.57 -6.61
N GLY A 32 13.20 -16.81 -6.09
CA GLY A 32 12.50 -17.08 -4.85
C GLY A 32 13.23 -16.47 -3.65
N GLY A 33 12.51 -15.80 -2.77
CA GLY A 33 13.02 -15.02 -1.65
C GLY A 33 12.48 -13.60 -1.71
N GLU A 34 13.18 -12.65 -1.07
CA GLU A 34 12.75 -11.27 -1.01
C GLU A 34 13.01 -10.52 -2.33
N PHE A 35 12.13 -9.57 -2.65
CA PHE A 35 12.36 -8.62 -3.73
C PHE A 35 13.41 -7.60 -3.31
N TYR A 36 14.34 -7.33 -4.20
CA TYR A 36 15.45 -6.42 -3.95
C TYR A 36 15.43 -5.24 -4.92
N ALA A 37 15.40 -4.04 -4.38
CA ALA A 37 15.50 -2.81 -5.14
C ALA A 37 16.19 -1.71 -4.31
N PRO A 38 16.83 -0.71 -4.96
CA PRO A 38 17.39 0.44 -4.28
C PRO A 38 16.31 1.27 -3.57
N TRP A 39 16.68 1.84 -2.43
CA TRP A 39 15.83 2.76 -1.69
C TRP A 39 15.68 4.09 -2.41
N GLY A 40 14.46 4.61 -2.43
CA GLY A 40 14.16 5.90 -3.05
C GLY A 40 12.86 6.51 -2.55
N ASP A 41 12.51 7.66 -3.11
CA ASP A 41 11.23 8.31 -2.90
C ASP A 41 10.31 8.02 -4.09
N PHE A 42 9.09 7.59 -3.80
CA PHE A 42 8.08 7.30 -4.83
C PHE A 42 6.99 8.37 -4.82
N LEU A 43 6.74 8.94 -5.98
CA LEU A 43 5.56 9.75 -6.25
C LEU A 43 4.72 9.05 -7.32
N VAL A 44 3.65 8.40 -6.88
CA VAL A 44 2.82 7.56 -7.75
C VAL A 44 1.49 8.23 -8.01
N ARG A 45 1.08 8.25 -9.27
CA ARG A 45 -0.22 8.77 -9.72
C ARG A 45 -0.96 7.70 -10.48
N ILE A 46 -2.14 7.33 -9.98
CA ILE A 46 -2.98 6.28 -10.55
C ILE A 46 -4.24 6.95 -11.09
N ARG A 47 -4.41 6.93 -12.42
CA ARG A 47 -5.64 7.37 -13.06
C ARG A 47 -6.56 6.17 -13.24
N MET A 48 -7.74 6.25 -12.66
CA MET A 48 -8.73 5.17 -12.71
C MET A 48 -10.15 5.74 -12.60
N ASN A 49 -11.16 4.94 -12.92
CA ASN A 49 -12.55 5.32 -12.70
C ASN A 49 -12.79 5.56 -11.20
N LYS A 50 -13.45 6.68 -10.87
CA LYS A 50 -13.67 7.12 -9.48
C LYS A 50 -14.58 6.20 -8.64
N LYS A 51 -15.15 5.14 -9.23
CA LYS A 51 -15.82 4.08 -8.47
C LYS A 51 -14.88 3.25 -7.61
N TYR A 52 -13.58 3.22 -7.96
CA TYR A 52 -12.58 2.43 -7.25
C TYR A 52 -12.10 3.12 -5.98
N THR A 53 -11.90 2.34 -4.93
CA THR A 53 -11.08 2.70 -3.78
C THR A 53 -9.68 2.14 -4.01
N ILE A 54 -8.65 2.99 -3.85
CA ILE A 54 -7.25 2.59 -4.04
C ILE A 54 -6.56 2.53 -2.69
N ALA A 55 -5.99 1.38 -2.39
CA ALA A 55 -5.10 1.12 -1.27
C ALA A 55 -3.66 1.02 -1.78
N ALA A 56 -2.71 1.69 -1.12
CA ALA A 56 -1.34 1.75 -1.63
C ALA A 56 -0.30 1.94 -0.53
N THR A 57 0.95 1.67 -0.89
CA THR A 57 2.13 2.14 -0.17
C THR A 57 2.13 3.67 -0.08
N GLY A 58 2.55 4.22 1.06
CA GLY A 58 2.78 5.65 1.23
C GLY A 58 1.58 6.43 1.76
N TYR A 59 1.65 7.74 1.60
CA TYR A 59 0.65 8.70 2.05
C TYR A 59 -0.21 9.13 0.87
N ALA A 60 -1.53 9.01 0.99
CA ALA A 60 -2.44 9.62 0.02
C ALA A 60 -2.33 11.15 0.08
N LEU A 61 -2.06 11.77 -1.05
CA LEU A 61 -1.87 13.21 -1.15
C LEU A 61 -3.19 13.95 -1.38
N SER A 62 -3.34 15.05 -0.67
CA SER A 62 -4.39 16.05 -0.84
C SER A 62 -3.84 17.31 -1.52
N SER A 63 -4.70 18.22 -1.92
CA SER A 63 -4.30 19.48 -2.56
C SER A 63 -3.48 20.42 -1.67
N SER A 64 -3.38 20.13 -0.37
CA SER A 64 -2.55 20.87 0.59
C SER A 64 -1.12 20.36 0.68
N ASP A 65 -0.83 19.19 0.10
CA ASP A 65 0.49 18.56 0.18
C ASP A 65 1.44 19.14 -0.87
N PRO A 66 2.70 19.43 -0.51
CA PRO A 66 3.67 20.02 -1.43
C PRO A 66 3.95 19.18 -2.69
N GLN A 67 3.83 17.86 -2.58
CA GLN A 67 4.06 16.92 -3.67
C GLN A 67 2.83 16.74 -4.57
N TYR A 68 1.67 17.29 -4.19
CA TYR A 68 0.45 17.15 -4.96
C TYR A 68 0.53 17.87 -6.30
N VAL A 69 0.14 17.20 -7.36
CA VAL A 69 0.04 17.76 -8.70
C VAL A 69 -1.42 17.93 -9.09
N LYS A 70 -1.83 19.16 -9.38
CA LYS A 70 -3.20 19.46 -9.78
C LYS A 70 -3.64 18.61 -10.98
N SER A 71 -4.80 17.97 -10.84
CA SER A 71 -5.37 17.15 -11.91
C SER A 71 -5.69 18.01 -13.15
N THR A 72 -5.38 17.47 -14.33
CA THR A 72 -5.76 18.05 -15.64
C THR A 72 -7.02 17.42 -16.22
N LEU A 73 -7.68 16.52 -15.49
CA LEU A 73 -8.92 15.90 -15.92
C LEU A 73 -10.06 16.92 -15.97
N LYS A 74 -10.95 16.76 -16.93
CA LYS A 74 -12.19 17.57 -17.01
C LYS A 74 -13.08 17.26 -15.81
N ASN A 75 -13.85 18.25 -15.35
CA ASN A 75 -14.72 18.10 -14.16
C ASN A 75 -15.75 16.98 -14.28
N ASN A 76 -16.20 16.64 -15.49
CA ASN A 76 -17.14 15.56 -15.76
C ASN A 76 -16.47 14.23 -16.14
N SER A 77 -15.18 14.11 -15.98
CA SER A 77 -14.47 12.83 -16.21
C SER A 77 -15.04 11.73 -15.31
N PRO A 78 -15.26 10.51 -15.81
CA PRO A 78 -15.56 9.36 -14.98
C PRO A 78 -14.35 8.93 -14.15
N ASP A 79 -13.14 9.34 -14.53
CA ASP A 79 -11.90 9.03 -13.86
C ASP A 79 -11.51 10.12 -12.87
N THR A 80 -10.70 9.72 -11.90
CA THR A 80 -9.92 10.62 -11.05
C THR A 80 -8.45 10.19 -11.04
N ILE A 81 -7.60 11.00 -10.41
CA ILE A 81 -6.18 10.70 -10.23
C ILE A 81 -5.92 10.64 -8.72
N TRP A 82 -5.65 9.44 -8.22
CA TRP A 82 -5.11 9.26 -6.88
C TRP A 82 -3.61 9.52 -6.92
N GLN A 83 -3.09 10.14 -5.86
CA GLN A 83 -1.67 10.46 -5.76
C GLN A 83 -1.16 10.00 -4.40
N PHE A 84 -0.01 9.35 -4.42
CA PHE A 84 0.63 8.80 -3.23
C PHE A 84 2.09 9.21 -3.19
N TYR A 85 2.58 9.50 -2.00
CA TYR A 85 4.00 9.74 -1.75
C TYR A 85 4.53 8.77 -0.70
N ALA A 86 5.56 8.02 -1.07
CA ALA A 86 6.23 7.09 -0.17
C ALA A 86 7.72 7.45 -0.09
N PRO A 87 8.16 8.11 1.00
CA PRO A 87 9.57 8.48 1.18
C PRO A 87 10.41 7.31 1.65
N LYS A 88 11.61 7.18 1.10
CA LYS A 88 12.64 6.24 1.56
C LYS A 88 12.10 4.80 1.69
N VAL A 89 11.57 4.28 0.61
CA VAL A 89 11.11 2.89 0.47
C VAL A 89 11.84 2.22 -0.70
N HIS A 90 11.87 0.89 -0.72
CA HIS A 90 12.52 0.14 -1.80
C HIS A 90 11.52 -0.49 -2.77
N ASP A 91 10.22 -0.39 -2.49
CA ASP A 91 9.18 -0.91 -3.37
C ASP A 91 7.84 -0.17 -3.12
N PHE A 92 6.91 -0.33 -4.06
CA PHE A 92 5.60 0.31 -4.02
C PHE A 92 4.52 -0.65 -4.54
N VAL A 93 3.60 -1.04 -3.68
CA VAL A 93 2.44 -1.88 -4.00
C VAL A 93 1.16 -1.07 -3.96
N TRP A 94 0.17 -1.45 -4.76
CA TRP A 94 -1.19 -0.95 -4.67
C TRP A 94 -2.22 -1.98 -5.10
N ALA A 95 -3.41 -1.85 -4.57
CA ALA A 95 -4.58 -2.60 -5.01
C ALA A 95 -5.78 -1.68 -5.16
N ALA A 96 -6.74 -2.06 -5.96
CA ALA A 96 -7.96 -1.29 -6.17
C ALA A 96 -9.17 -2.18 -6.37
N ASP A 97 -10.24 -1.82 -5.67
CA ASP A 97 -11.52 -2.50 -5.79
C ASP A 97 -12.66 -1.51 -5.54
N PRO A 98 -13.79 -1.61 -6.27
CA PRO A 98 -14.93 -0.73 -6.05
C PRO A 98 -15.67 -1.03 -4.74
N ASP A 99 -15.53 -2.23 -4.22
CA ASP A 99 -16.21 -2.71 -3.02
C ASP A 99 -15.35 -2.65 -1.75
N TYR A 100 -14.13 -2.11 -1.85
CA TYR A 100 -13.27 -1.96 -0.67
C TYR A 100 -13.93 -1.08 0.40
N VAL A 101 -14.07 -1.66 1.58
CA VAL A 101 -14.25 -0.93 2.85
C VAL A 101 -12.87 -0.43 3.29
N HIS A 102 -12.82 0.81 3.78
CA HIS A 102 -11.61 1.42 4.30
C HIS A 102 -11.80 1.84 5.76
N ASP A 103 -11.22 1.06 6.65
CA ASP A 103 -11.19 1.35 8.08
C ASP A 103 -9.85 1.94 8.50
N THR A 104 -9.86 2.72 9.58
CA THR A 104 -8.65 3.34 10.11
C THR A 104 -8.58 3.24 11.63
N VAL A 105 -7.36 3.10 12.15
CA VAL A 105 -7.08 3.17 13.57
C VAL A 105 -5.96 4.16 13.84
N GLN A 106 -6.27 5.17 14.65
CA GLN A 106 -5.28 6.13 15.12
C GLN A 106 -4.39 5.48 16.18
N ILE A 107 -3.07 5.50 15.98
CA ILE A 107 -2.08 4.98 16.93
C ILE A 107 -1.56 6.08 17.85
N SER A 108 -1.30 7.26 17.28
CA SER A 108 -0.86 8.46 17.99
C SER A 108 -1.32 9.70 17.21
N ASN A 109 -1.02 10.90 17.68
CA ASN A 109 -1.50 12.14 17.05
C ASN A 109 -1.20 12.29 15.57
N ASN A 110 -0.18 11.60 15.06
CA ASN A 110 0.24 11.70 13.66
C ASN A 110 0.49 10.35 12.99
N ARG A 111 0.02 9.25 13.56
CA ARG A 111 0.19 7.90 13.00
C ARG A 111 -1.14 7.19 12.87
N VAL A 112 -1.40 6.58 11.71
CA VAL A 112 -2.63 5.88 11.39
C VAL A 112 -2.34 4.54 10.71
N LEU A 113 -3.11 3.53 11.06
CA LEU A 113 -3.19 2.26 10.32
C LEU A 113 -4.43 2.28 9.45
N HIS A 114 -4.28 1.87 8.22
CA HIS A 114 -5.35 1.74 7.24
C HIS A 114 -5.63 0.25 6.97
N PHE A 115 -6.90 -0.10 6.81
CA PHE A 115 -7.36 -1.46 6.53
C PHE A 115 -8.31 -1.41 5.34
N TYR A 116 -7.98 -2.16 4.29
CA TYR A 116 -8.76 -2.22 3.06
C TYR A 116 -9.16 -3.65 2.77
N HIS A 117 -10.46 -3.92 2.72
CA HIS A 117 -10.98 -5.26 2.49
C HIS A 117 -12.34 -5.22 1.78
N GLN A 118 -12.69 -6.29 1.08
CA GLN A 118 -14.05 -6.48 0.59
C GLN A 118 -14.97 -6.96 1.73
N PRO A 119 -16.24 -6.54 1.78
CA PRO A 119 -17.22 -7.11 2.67
C PRO A 119 -17.38 -8.61 2.42
N ASN A 120 -17.31 -9.42 3.48
CA ASN A 120 -17.48 -10.85 3.39
C ASN A 120 -18.00 -11.40 4.73
N GLU A 121 -19.24 -11.88 4.76
CA GLU A 121 -19.89 -12.34 6.00
C GLU A 121 -19.05 -13.37 6.80
N LYS A 122 -18.27 -14.20 6.11
CA LYS A 122 -17.42 -15.20 6.75
C LYS A 122 -16.25 -14.58 7.53
N PHE A 123 -15.73 -13.43 7.08
CA PHE A 123 -14.52 -12.81 7.61
C PHE A 123 -14.75 -11.44 8.24
N ASP A 124 -15.96 -10.90 8.21
CA ASP A 124 -16.28 -9.58 8.76
C ASP A 124 -15.85 -9.43 10.22
N GLU A 125 -16.07 -10.46 11.06
CA GLU A 125 -15.66 -10.43 12.47
C GLU A 125 -14.13 -10.40 12.62
N ALA A 126 -13.40 -11.09 11.76
CA ALA A 126 -11.94 -11.03 11.74
C ALA A 126 -11.47 -9.62 11.35
N TRP A 127 -12.00 -9.04 10.29
CA TRP A 127 -11.66 -7.67 9.84
C TRP A 127 -12.05 -6.62 10.89
N LYS A 128 -13.17 -6.75 11.59
CA LYS A 128 -13.55 -5.87 12.72
C LYS A 128 -12.56 -5.91 13.88
N SER A 129 -12.02 -7.08 14.18
CA SER A 129 -11.06 -7.27 15.30
C SER A 129 -9.61 -6.92 14.89
N PHE A 130 -9.26 -7.08 13.63
CA PHE A 130 -7.89 -6.92 13.11
C PHE A 130 -7.25 -5.57 13.45
N PRO A 131 -7.94 -4.41 13.32
CA PRO A 131 -7.37 -3.11 13.68
C PRO A 131 -6.87 -3.02 15.12
N SER A 132 -7.63 -3.56 16.08
CA SER A 132 -7.23 -3.55 17.49
C SER A 132 -6.03 -4.46 17.76
N ILE A 133 -5.99 -5.62 17.12
CA ILE A 133 -4.87 -6.57 17.20
C ILE A 133 -3.60 -5.93 16.65
N MET A 134 -3.67 -5.32 15.48
CA MET A 134 -2.50 -4.71 14.83
C MET A 134 -1.99 -3.48 15.58
N ARG A 135 -2.87 -2.72 16.23
CA ARG A 135 -2.45 -1.64 17.12
C ARG A 135 -1.59 -2.15 18.28
N GLU A 136 -2.00 -3.23 18.92
CA GLU A 136 -1.22 -3.82 20.03
C GLU A 136 0.06 -4.50 19.52
N ALA A 137 0.00 -5.19 18.38
CA ALA A 137 1.18 -5.76 17.74
C ALA A 137 2.23 -4.70 17.40
N LEU A 138 1.82 -3.54 16.84
CA LEU A 138 2.74 -2.46 16.53
C LEU A 138 3.42 -1.92 17.79
N LYS A 139 2.70 -1.74 18.90
CA LYS A 139 3.29 -1.32 20.17
C LYS A 139 4.37 -2.28 20.65
N TYR A 140 4.09 -3.59 20.53
CA TYR A 140 5.07 -4.63 20.88
C TYR A 140 6.30 -4.58 19.98
N ILE A 141 6.11 -4.43 18.66
CA ILE A 141 7.19 -4.33 17.69
C ILE A 141 8.05 -3.08 17.99
N GLU A 142 7.43 -1.93 18.22
CA GLU A 142 8.14 -0.69 18.55
C GLU A 142 8.93 -0.80 19.87
N MET A 143 8.41 -1.49 20.86
CA MET A 143 9.11 -1.76 22.11
C MET A 143 10.38 -2.61 21.90
N LYS A 144 10.37 -3.54 20.93
CA LYS A 144 11.48 -4.46 20.67
C LYS A 144 12.51 -3.91 19.68
N PHE A 145 12.07 -3.20 18.66
CA PHE A 145 12.89 -2.83 17.51
C PHE A 145 13.06 -1.31 17.34
N GLY A 146 12.38 -0.53 18.16
CA GLY A 146 12.37 0.93 18.05
C GLY A 146 11.16 1.47 17.28
N PRO A 147 10.99 2.80 17.25
CA PRO A 147 9.81 3.42 16.69
C PRO A 147 9.68 3.19 15.18
N TYR A 148 8.47 2.83 14.74
CA TYR A 148 8.16 2.73 13.32
C TYR A 148 8.32 4.10 12.63
N PRO A 149 9.12 4.19 11.56
CA PRO A 149 9.61 5.49 11.04
C PRO A 149 8.58 6.28 10.21
N TYR A 150 7.48 5.65 9.79
CA TYR A 150 6.48 6.29 8.94
C TYR A 150 5.21 6.66 9.72
N LYS A 151 4.39 7.56 9.11
CA LYS A 151 3.15 8.04 9.72
C LYS A 151 1.93 7.18 9.42
N SER A 152 2.04 6.25 8.49
CA SER A 152 0.95 5.32 8.16
C SER A 152 1.47 3.95 7.78
N TYR A 153 0.60 2.95 7.94
CA TYR A 153 0.77 1.60 7.40
C TYR A 153 -0.56 1.10 6.86
N SER A 154 -0.56 0.43 5.72
CA SER A 154 -1.76 -0.10 5.07
C SER A 154 -1.78 -1.63 5.10
N PHE A 155 -2.86 -2.21 5.61
CA PHE A 155 -3.20 -3.62 5.50
C PHE A 155 -4.23 -3.74 4.38
N ILE A 156 -3.89 -4.45 3.32
CA ILE A 156 -4.65 -4.45 2.07
C ILE A 156 -5.00 -5.88 1.71
N GLN A 157 -6.28 -6.21 1.63
CA GLN A 157 -6.69 -7.48 1.04
C GLN A 157 -6.19 -7.53 -0.41
N GLY A 158 -5.25 -8.41 -0.67
CA GLY A 158 -4.68 -8.61 -2.00
C GLY A 158 -5.46 -9.65 -2.81
N GLY A 159 -5.08 -9.82 -4.06
CA GLY A 159 -5.76 -10.75 -4.94
C GLY A 159 -5.13 -12.14 -5.07
N ASP A 160 -3.85 -12.29 -4.72
CA ASP A 160 -3.08 -13.49 -5.03
C ASP A 160 -2.19 -13.97 -3.88
N GLY A 161 -2.54 -13.63 -2.65
CA GLY A 161 -1.81 -14.01 -1.45
C GLY A 161 -1.22 -12.84 -0.68
N GLY A 162 -0.50 -13.13 0.40
CA GLY A 162 0.14 -12.14 1.25
C GLY A 162 1.57 -11.80 0.80
N MET A 163 1.97 -10.55 0.97
CA MET A 163 3.35 -10.09 0.78
C MET A 163 3.57 -8.80 1.55
N GLU A 164 4.73 -8.67 2.18
CA GLU A 164 5.16 -7.50 2.94
C GLU A 164 5.86 -6.47 2.03
N TYR A 165 5.47 -5.21 2.19
CA TYR A 165 6.08 -4.06 1.53
C TYR A 165 6.39 -2.96 2.54
N PRO A 166 7.31 -2.04 2.24
CA PRO A 166 7.44 -0.83 3.05
C PRO A 166 6.11 -0.08 3.09
N MET A 167 5.65 0.28 4.30
CA MET A 167 4.40 1.02 4.55
C MET A 167 3.10 0.31 4.15
N ALA A 168 3.17 -0.92 3.65
CA ALA A 168 1.97 -1.69 3.29
C ALA A 168 2.23 -3.20 3.38
N THR A 169 1.18 -3.98 3.55
CA THR A 169 1.20 -5.42 3.36
C THR A 169 -0.05 -5.86 2.60
N LEU A 170 0.13 -6.76 1.67
CA LEU A 170 -0.98 -7.52 1.10
C LEU A 170 -1.30 -8.65 2.06
N VAL A 171 -2.56 -8.80 2.42
CA VAL A 171 -3.06 -9.87 3.27
C VAL A 171 -4.05 -10.72 2.50
N ILE A 172 -4.14 -11.99 2.88
CA ILE A 172 -5.14 -12.91 2.33
C ILE A 172 -6.49 -12.55 2.93
N GLY A 173 -7.54 -12.56 2.12
CA GLY A 173 -8.90 -12.20 2.55
C GLY A 173 -9.61 -13.31 3.32
N ASP A 174 -9.08 -14.53 3.29
CA ASP A 174 -9.67 -15.71 3.89
C ASP A 174 -8.82 -16.36 5.01
#